data_86f77887bb48791961cce1cf905c5740
#
_entry.id   86f77887bb48791961cce1cf905c5740
#
_cell.length_a   1.000
_cell.length_b   1.000
_cell.length_c   1.000
_cell.angle_alpha   90.00
_cell.angle_beta   90.00
_cell.angle_gamma   90.00
#
_symmetry.space_group_name_H-M   'P 1'
#
loop_
_entity.id
_entity.type
_entity.pdbx_description
1 polymer ?
#
loop_
_entity_poly.entity_id
_entity_poly.type
_entity_poly.pdbx_seq_one_letter_code
_entity_poly.pdbx_strand_id
1 'polypeptide(L)'
;MSDTFEEFDERLIDTGDVSIHVRTAGSGPALLLLHGYPETSLMWRHVAPALAADFTVVATDLRGYGRSGVADDPAPESYSKRRMAEDQIRVMDALGHQTFSVAGHDRGARVTHRLGLDHPSRVERLAVLDIVPTLHMFDTVDRAMAEAYFHWFFLSQPSDLPERLINGDPDGWIASRFRGRHGSEWTIEDDALAQYASVFAEPARVAATCADYRAAATVDLEHDRASMAAGQRLTTPLLAMWGATSYVGRNFDVPLVWQEFADEVVGRAAPSDHYIPEEAPAFTTAVLREFFSTGHLA
;
A
#
# COMPACT_ATOMS: atom_id res chain seq x y z
N MET A 1 23.14 11.61 3.45
CA MET A 1 22.42 11.20 4.67
C MET A 1 22.41 9.69 4.69
N SER A 2 22.54 9.05 5.86
CA SER A 2 22.58 7.59 5.96
C SER A 2 21.28 7.01 5.44
N ASP A 3 21.36 5.94 4.65
CA ASP A 3 20.21 5.11 4.33
C ASP A 3 19.64 4.61 5.67
N THR A 4 18.44 5.04 6.04
CA THR A 4 17.82 4.68 7.32
C THR A 4 17.47 3.18 7.40
N PHE A 5 17.68 2.43 6.33
CA PHE A 5 17.63 0.97 6.26
C PHE A 5 19.03 0.29 6.34
N GLU A 6 20.10 1.00 6.73
CA GLU A 6 21.46 0.43 6.83
C GLU A 6 21.55 -0.84 7.69
N GLU A 7 20.67 -0.98 8.68
CA GLU A 7 20.62 -2.15 9.57
C GLU A 7 19.66 -3.26 9.07
N PHE A 8 19.05 -3.08 7.91
CA PHE A 8 18.12 -4.07 7.35
C PHE A 8 18.84 -5.01 6.38
N ASP A 9 18.64 -6.30 6.57
CA ASP A 9 19.02 -7.30 5.59
C ASP A 9 18.14 -7.18 4.36
N GLU A 10 18.76 -7.09 3.17
CA GLU A 10 18.04 -7.06 1.89
C GLU A 10 18.19 -8.39 1.16
N ARG A 11 17.09 -8.83 0.53
CA ARG A 11 17.09 -10.01 -0.33
C ARG A 11 15.99 -9.99 -1.37
N LEU A 12 16.13 -10.81 -2.40
CA LEU A 12 15.06 -11.15 -3.33
C LEU A 12 14.51 -12.52 -2.95
N ILE A 13 13.20 -12.65 -2.80
CA ILE A 13 12.50 -13.89 -2.53
C ILE A 13 11.68 -14.26 -3.77
N ASP A 14 11.97 -15.44 -4.33
CA ASP A 14 11.22 -15.98 -5.46
C ASP A 14 9.83 -16.44 -4.98
N THR A 15 8.79 -15.88 -5.56
CA THR A 15 7.40 -16.26 -5.29
C THR A 15 6.82 -17.17 -6.40
N GLY A 16 7.67 -17.69 -7.27
CA GLY A 16 7.32 -18.61 -8.35
C GLY A 16 6.83 -17.94 -9.63
N ASP A 17 6.48 -16.67 -9.57
CA ASP A 17 6.02 -15.86 -10.70
C ASP A 17 6.90 -14.60 -10.86
N VAL A 18 7.20 -13.96 -9.74
CA VAL A 18 8.13 -12.83 -9.66
C VAL A 18 9.05 -12.99 -8.45
N SER A 19 10.17 -12.28 -8.46
CA SER A 19 10.98 -12.11 -7.25
C SER A 19 10.54 -10.86 -6.51
N ILE A 20 10.28 -10.97 -5.21
CA ILE A 20 9.90 -9.84 -4.34
C ILE A 20 11.13 -9.35 -3.60
N HIS A 21 11.41 -8.06 -3.69
CA HIS A 21 12.43 -7.39 -2.89
C HIS A 21 11.93 -7.19 -1.46
N VAL A 22 12.76 -7.58 -0.51
CA VAL A 22 12.42 -7.64 0.92
C VAL A 22 13.53 -7.03 1.74
N ARG A 23 13.15 -6.21 2.72
CA ARG A 23 14.01 -5.68 3.77
C ARG A 23 13.53 -6.20 5.11
N THR A 24 14.45 -6.75 5.92
CA THR A 24 14.10 -7.33 7.22
C THR A 24 15.03 -6.86 8.32
N ALA A 25 14.47 -6.52 9.48
CA ALA A 25 15.22 -6.21 10.69
C ALA A 25 14.41 -6.48 11.95
N GLY A 26 15.10 -6.50 13.09
CA GLY A 26 14.50 -6.65 14.40
C GLY A 26 14.18 -8.10 14.78
N SER A 27 13.52 -8.24 15.92
CA SER A 27 13.11 -9.54 16.46
C SER A 27 11.79 -9.37 17.24
N GLY A 28 10.98 -10.41 17.27
CA GLY A 28 9.66 -10.40 17.92
C GLY A 28 8.56 -10.84 16.95
N PRO A 29 7.27 -10.51 17.23
CA PRO A 29 6.17 -10.82 16.31
C PRO A 29 6.40 -10.24 14.93
N ALA A 30 6.04 -10.98 13.89
CA ALA A 30 6.28 -10.54 12.51
C ALA A 30 5.31 -9.41 12.12
N LEU A 31 5.85 -8.35 11.51
CA LEU A 31 5.10 -7.20 11.01
C LEU A 31 5.48 -6.91 9.56
N LEU A 32 4.54 -7.15 8.64
CA LEU A 32 4.67 -6.87 7.23
C LEU A 32 4.28 -5.41 6.94
N LEU A 33 5.09 -4.69 6.17
CA LEU A 33 4.86 -3.30 5.76
C LEU A 33 4.78 -3.20 4.23
N LEU A 34 3.66 -2.70 3.70
CA LEU A 34 3.36 -2.58 2.28
C LEU A 34 3.22 -1.12 1.86
N HIS A 35 3.94 -0.73 0.83
CA HIS A 35 3.95 0.65 0.31
C HIS A 35 2.79 0.95 -0.63
N GLY A 36 2.61 2.24 -0.93
CA GLY A 36 1.67 2.77 -1.90
C GLY A 36 2.28 3.16 -3.25
N TYR A 37 1.47 3.78 -4.09
CA TYR A 37 1.88 4.36 -5.37
C TYR A 37 2.22 5.85 -5.21
N PRO A 38 3.25 6.36 -5.81
CA PRO A 38 4.28 5.70 -6.64
C PRO A 38 5.57 5.41 -5.87
N GLU A 39 5.43 4.95 -4.65
CA GLU A 39 6.50 4.71 -3.69
C GLU A 39 7.08 3.28 -3.82
N THR A 40 8.01 2.97 -2.95
CA THR A 40 8.57 1.65 -2.71
C THR A 40 8.62 1.39 -1.20
N SER A 41 9.16 0.27 -0.75
CA SER A 41 9.41 0.01 0.68
C SER A 41 10.18 1.13 1.38
N LEU A 42 10.87 1.98 0.63
CA LEU A 42 11.61 3.15 1.14
C LEU A 42 10.72 4.15 1.90
N MET A 43 9.42 4.23 1.60
CA MET A 43 8.49 5.08 2.33
C MET A 43 8.47 4.82 3.85
N TRP A 44 8.83 3.60 4.24
CA TRP A 44 8.87 3.19 5.64
C TRP A 44 10.19 3.53 6.35
N ARG A 45 11.16 4.20 5.69
CA ARG A 45 12.52 4.46 6.19
C ARG A 45 12.58 5.17 7.55
N HIS A 46 11.57 6.00 7.85
CA HIS A 46 11.48 6.73 9.13
C HIS A 46 10.59 6.03 10.18
N VAL A 47 9.90 4.96 9.80
CA VAL A 47 8.96 4.21 10.65
C VAL A 47 9.51 2.82 10.98
N ALA A 48 9.97 2.08 9.98
CA ALA A 48 10.41 0.70 10.11
C ALA A 48 11.55 0.49 11.12
N PRO A 49 12.61 1.32 11.18
CA PRO A 49 13.69 1.13 12.15
C PRO A 49 13.21 1.22 13.60
N ALA A 50 12.28 2.14 13.88
CA ALA A 50 11.74 2.28 15.23
C ALA A 50 10.80 1.13 15.62
N LEU A 51 10.08 0.53 14.64
CA LEU A 51 9.25 -0.67 14.87
C LEU A 51 10.09 -1.94 15.02
N ALA A 52 11.28 -2.00 14.41
CA ALA A 52 12.19 -3.14 14.53
C ALA A 52 12.73 -3.36 15.96
N ALA A 53 12.56 -2.39 16.86
CA ALA A 53 12.84 -2.56 18.28
C ALA A 53 11.91 -3.56 18.98
N ASP A 54 10.68 -3.73 18.48
CA ASP A 54 9.63 -4.54 19.11
C ASP A 54 9.14 -5.68 18.22
N PHE A 55 9.38 -5.61 16.90
CA PHE A 55 8.87 -6.53 15.89
C PHE A 55 9.98 -7.07 14.98
N THR A 56 9.74 -8.23 14.39
CA THR A 56 10.46 -8.62 13.18
C THR A 56 9.78 -7.92 12.01
N VAL A 57 10.34 -6.80 11.58
CA VAL A 57 9.80 -5.99 10.47
C VAL A 57 10.21 -6.60 9.14
N VAL A 58 9.22 -6.74 8.24
CA VAL A 58 9.38 -7.18 6.86
C VAL A 58 8.77 -6.10 5.96
N ALA A 59 9.59 -5.30 5.28
CA ALA A 59 9.13 -4.31 4.32
C ALA A 59 9.39 -4.81 2.90
N THR A 60 8.37 -4.83 2.04
CA THR A 60 8.48 -5.36 0.68
C THR A 60 8.18 -4.31 -0.37
N ASP A 61 8.84 -4.42 -1.53
CA ASP A 61 8.35 -3.77 -2.73
C ASP A 61 7.28 -4.66 -3.36
N LEU A 62 6.12 -4.10 -3.69
CA LEU A 62 5.07 -4.86 -4.37
C LEU A 62 5.55 -5.29 -5.78
N ARG A 63 4.96 -6.39 -6.34
CA ARG A 63 5.28 -6.78 -7.72
C ARG A 63 5.09 -5.61 -8.68
N GLY A 64 6.01 -5.42 -9.60
CA GLY A 64 6.04 -4.33 -10.56
C GLY A 64 6.56 -2.99 -10.01
N TYR A 65 6.81 -2.90 -8.71
CA TYR A 65 7.33 -1.69 -8.04
C TYR A 65 8.75 -1.91 -7.51
N GLY A 66 9.43 -0.82 -7.26
CA GLY A 66 10.73 -0.83 -6.60
C GLY A 66 11.74 -1.76 -7.29
N ARG A 67 12.36 -2.61 -6.51
CA ARG A 67 13.32 -3.62 -6.96
C ARG A 67 12.70 -5.01 -7.15
N SER A 68 11.39 -5.13 -6.93
CA SER A 68 10.66 -6.39 -7.21
C SER A 68 10.52 -6.64 -8.71
N GLY A 69 10.32 -7.89 -9.07
CA GLY A 69 10.12 -8.33 -10.44
C GLY A 69 8.82 -7.80 -11.05
N VAL A 70 8.83 -7.70 -12.37
CA VAL A 70 7.65 -7.44 -13.21
C VAL A 70 7.15 -8.79 -13.72
N ALA A 71 5.84 -9.03 -13.71
CA ALA A 71 5.28 -10.26 -14.26
C ALA A 71 5.49 -10.33 -15.78
N ASP A 72 5.75 -11.52 -16.28
CA ASP A 72 5.92 -11.76 -17.73
C ASP A 72 4.64 -11.46 -18.52
N ASP A 73 3.48 -11.74 -17.90
CA ASP A 73 2.17 -11.40 -18.46
C ASP A 73 1.72 -10.03 -17.92
N PRO A 74 1.57 -9.00 -18.77
CA PRO A 74 1.12 -7.68 -18.38
C PRO A 74 -0.40 -7.58 -18.15
N ALA A 75 -1.14 -8.70 -18.19
CA ALA A 75 -2.57 -8.70 -17.96
C ALA A 75 -2.93 -8.16 -16.56
N PRO A 76 -4.07 -7.47 -16.41
CA PRO A 76 -4.51 -6.95 -15.11
C PRO A 76 -4.59 -8.02 -14.02
N GLU A 77 -4.96 -9.25 -14.36
CA GLU A 77 -5.05 -10.38 -13.44
C GLU A 77 -3.72 -10.66 -12.72
N SER A 78 -2.60 -10.49 -13.43
CA SER A 78 -1.25 -10.67 -12.88
C SER A 78 -0.89 -9.60 -11.83
N TYR A 79 -1.62 -8.49 -11.78
CA TYR A 79 -1.42 -7.38 -10.85
C TYR A 79 -2.62 -7.17 -9.91
N SER A 80 -3.55 -8.15 -9.86
CA SER A 80 -4.67 -8.09 -8.91
C SER A 80 -4.18 -8.09 -7.45
N LYS A 81 -4.96 -7.47 -6.57
CA LYS A 81 -4.64 -7.43 -5.14
C LYS A 81 -4.60 -8.82 -4.52
N ARG A 82 -5.39 -9.76 -5.07
CA ARG A 82 -5.30 -11.18 -4.69
C ARG A 82 -3.94 -11.77 -5.04
N ARG A 83 -3.45 -11.51 -6.24
CA ARG A 83 -2.13 -12.01 -6.67
C ARG A 83 -1.00 -11.39 -5.85
N MET A 84 -1.09 -10.08 -5.58
CA MET A 84 -0.13 -9.39 -4.70
C MET A 84 -0.18 -9.92 -3.26
N ALA A 85 -1.36 -10.28 -2.75
CA ALA A 85 -1.51 -10.89 -1.43
C ALA A 85 -0.86 -12.28 -1.37
N GLU A 86 -1.01 -13.09 -2.42
CA GLU A 86 -0.32 -14.38 -2.54
C GLU A 86 1.21 -14.26 -2.52
N ASP A 87 1.77 -13.22 -3.15
CA ASP A 87 3.21 -12.94 -3.05
C ASP A 87 3.63 -12.73 -1.60
N GLN A 88 2.86 -11.93 -0.85
CA GLN A 88 3.20 -11.65 0.55
C GLN A 88 3.10 -12.90 1.42
N ILE A 89 2.13 -13.77 1.18
CA ILE A 89 2.06 -15.08 1.86
C ILE A 89 3.33 -15.90 1.58
N ARG A 90 3.78 -15.98 0.32
CA ARG A 90 4.99 -16.72 -0.05
C ARG A 90 6.26 -16.12 0.53
N VAL A 91 6.33 -14.78 0.58
CA VAL A 91 7.43 -14.07 1.25
C VAL A 91 7.47 -14.43 2.73
N MET A 92 6.34 -14.36 3.43
CA MET A 92 6.28 -14.67 4.86
C MET A 92 6.57 -16.15 5.15
N ASP A 93 6.12 -17.05 4.28
CA ASP A 93 6.46 -18.49 4.36
C ASP A 93 7.97 -18.74 4.18
N ALA A 94 8.59 -18.10 3.20
CA ALA A 94 10.03 -18.20 2.96
C ALA A 94 10.88 -17.67 4.12
N LEU A 95 10.34 -16.72 4.88
CA LEU A 95 10.95 -16.17 6.10
C LEU A 95 10.61 -16.98 7.36
N GLY A 96 9.72 -17.98 7.27
CA GLY A 96 9.35 -18.87 8.38
C GLY A 96 8.21 -18.32 9.26
N HIS A 97 7.50 -17.25 8.84
CA HIS A 97 6.41 -16.65 9.58
C HIS A 97 5.05 -17.25 9.20
N GLN A 98 4.50 -18.08 10.08
CA GLN A 98 3.18 -18.71 9.86
C GLN A 98 2.02 -17.74 10.11
N THR A 99 2.16 -16.84 11.06
CA THR A 99 1.22 -15.73 11.33
C THR A 99 1.99 -14.42 11.42
N PHE A 100 1.35 -13.32 11.10
CA PHE A 100 1.94 -11.99 11.11
C PHE A 100 0.87 -10.90 11.17
N SER A 101 1.25 -9.71 11.60
CA SER A 101 0.47 -8.50 11.44
C SER A 101 0.89 -7.76 10.17
N VAL A 102 0.01 -6.92 9.59
CA VAL A 102 0.32 -6.20 8.36
C VAL A 102 -0.18 -4.77 8.39
N ALA A 103 0.66 -3.82 7.98
CA ALA A 103 0.27 -2.45 7.69
C ALA A 103 0.53 -2.13 6.22
N GLY A 104 -0.46 -1.55 5.55
CA GLY A 104 -0.32 -1.11 4.16
C GLY A 104 -0.80 0.32 3.96
N HIS A 105 -0.14 1.03 3.06
CA HIS A 105 -0.53 2.37 2.62
C HIS A 105 -1.02 2.31 1.17
N ASP A 106 -2.07 3.07 0.82
CA ASP A 106 -2.63 3.22 -0.53
C ASP A 106 -2.77 1.88 -1.28
N ARG A 107 -1.95 1.60 -2.31
CA ARG A 107 -1.99 0.32 -3.06
C ARG A 107 -1.69 -0.87 -2.13
N GLY A 108 -0.72 -0.73 -1.24
CA GLY A 108 -0.39 -1.74 -0.23
C GLY A 108 -1.51 -1.97 0.78
N ALA A 109 -2.28 -0.93 1.13
CA ALA A 109 -3.44 -1.09 2.00
C ALA A 109 -4.57 -1.89 1.33
N ARG A 110 -4.71 -1.80 -0.01
CA ARG A 110 -5.65 -2.63 -0.77
C ARG A 110 -5.22 -4.09 -0.84
N VAL A 111 -3.90 -4.33 -0.92
CA VAL A 111 -3.33 -5.69 -0.75
C VAL A 111 -3.60 -6.20 0.66
N THR A 112 -3.39 -5.38 1.70
CA THR A 112 -3.69 -5.70 3.10
C THR A 112 -5.16 -6.10 3.30
N HIS A 113 -6.10 -5.35 2.73
CA HIS A 113 -7.52 -5.69 2.76
C HIS A 113 -7.79 -7.06 2.14
N ARG A 114 -7.29 -7.30 0.92
CA ARG A 114 -7.48 -8.57 0.21
C ARG A 114 -6.81 -9.74 0.94
N LEU A 115 -5.63 -9.52 1.52
CA LEU A 115 -4.90 -10.52 2.29
C LEU A 115 -5.69 -10.95 3.53
N GLY A 116 -6.29 -10.00 4.25
CA GLY A 116 -7.15 -10.30 5.40
C GLY A 116 -8.42 -11.08 5.03
N LEU A 117 -9.02 -10.82 3.86
CA LEU A 117 -10.18 -11.55 3.37
C LEU A 117 -9.83 -12.97 2.90
N ASP A 118 -8.74 -13.14 2.14
CA ASP A 118 -8.38 -14.41 1.51
C ASP A 118 -7.59 -15.34 2.47
N HIS A 119 -6.87 -14.76 3.45
CA HIS A 119 -6.00 -15.51 4.38
C HIS A 119 -6.20 -15.12 5.86
N PRO A 120 -7.44 -15.14 6.39
CA PRO A 120 -7.73 -14.64 7.75
C PRO A 120 -6.98 -15.39 8.85
N SER A 121 -6.63 -16.66 8.65
CA SER A 121 -5.86 -17.46 9.62
C SER A 121 -4.37 -17.10 9.67
N ARG A 122 -3.88 -16.33 8.70
CA ARG A 122 -2.47 -15.92 8.61
C ARG A 122 -2.22 -14.54 9.23
N VAL A 123 -3.26 -13.72 9.35
CA VAL A 123 -3.16 -12.32 9.75
C VAL A 123 -3.72 -12.11 11.15
N GLU A 124 -2.88 -11.61 12.07
CA GLU A 124 -3.25 -11.35 13.45
C GLU A 124 -3.92 -9.99 13.64
N ARG A 125 -3.42 -8.96 12.95
CA ARG A 125 -3.95 -7.58 12.93
C ARG A 125 -3.65 -6.91 11.62
N LEU A 126 -4.55 -6.01 11.21
CA LEU A 126 -4.46 -5.26 9.95
C LEU A 126 -4.43 -3.76 10.22
N ALA A 127 -3.57 -3.03 9.53
CA ALA A 127 -3.65 -1.56 9.47
C ALA A 127 -3.71 -1.10 8.00
N VAL A 128 -4.69 -0.28 7.69
CA VAL A 128 -4.84 0.36 6.37
C VAL A 128 -4.67 1.86 6.51
N LEU A 129 -3.80 2.45 5.69
CA LEU A 129 -3.42 3.85 5.75
C LEU A 129 -3.93 4.60 4.52
N ASP A 130 -4.71 5.63 4.79
CA ASP A 130 -5.31 6.61 3.86
C ASP A 130 -6.10 5.99 2.69
N ILE A 131 -6.91 5.00 2.98
CA ILE A 131 -7.87 4.43 2.03
C ILE A 131 -9.24 4.17 2.66
N VAL A 132 -10.27 4.12 1.81
CA VAL A 132 -11.48 3.32 1.99
C VAL A 132 -11.47 2.17 0.98
N PRO A 133 -12.29 1.11 1.13
CA PRO A 133 -12.30 -0.04 0.24
C PRO A 133 -12.42 0.34 -1.24
N THR A 134 -11.75 -0.41 -2.13
CA THR A 134 -11.71 -0.12 -3.58
C THR A 134 -13.12 -0.05 -4.16
N LEU A 135 -13.96 -1.01 -3.81
CA LEU A 135 -15.34 -1.06 -4.26
C LEU A 135 -16.13 0.20 -3.84
N HIS A 136 -16.00 0.61 -2.56
CA HIS A 136 -16.66 1.83 -2.05
C HIS A 136 -16.21 3.08 -2.83
N MET A 137 -14.90 3.21 -3.10
CA MET A 137 -14.38 4.34 -3.89
C MET A 137 -14.99 4.39 -5.29
N PHE A 138 -15.09 3.26 -6.00
CA PHE A 138 -15.65 3.24 -7.36
C PHE A 138 -17.17 3.42 -7.37
N ASP A 139 -17.88 2.90 -6.37
CA ASP A 139 -19.34 3.03 -6.27
C ASP A 139 -19.80 4.45 -5.84
N THR A 140 -18.89 5.25 -5.27
CA THR A 140 -19.17 6.64 -4.82
C THR A 140 -18.47 7.71 -5.65
N VAL A 141 -18.06 7.39 -6.89
CA VAL A 141 -17.38 8.34 -7.78
C VAL A 141 -18.23 9.58 -8.01
N ASP A 142 -17.64 10.74 -7.74
CA ASP A 142 -18.18 12.04 -8.05
C ASP A 142 -17.14 12.93 -8.74
N ARG A 143 -17.50 14.19 -9.03
CA ARG A 143 -16.58 15.14 -9.65
C ARG A 143 -15.35 15.42 -8.78
N ALA A 144 -15.53 15.53 -7.46
CA ALA A 144 -14.42 15.82 -6.54
C ALA A 144 -13.39 14.67 -6.54
N MET A 145 -13.87 13.43 -6.52
CA MET A 145 -13.01 12.26 -6.67
C MET A 145 -12.30 12.25 -8.03
N ALA A 146 -13.02 12.50 -9.12
CA ALA A 146 -12.43 12.48 -10.45
C ALA A 146 -11.33 13.54 -10.62
N GLU A 147 -11.47 14.71 -9.98
CA GLU A 147 -10.46 15.76 -9.97
C GLU A 147 -9.27 15.39 -9.08
N ALA A 148 -9.50 14.89 -7.86
CA ALA A 148 -8.44 14.55 -6.90
C ALA A 148 -7.68 13.27 -7.29
N TYR A 149 -8.39 12.28 -7.80
CA TYR A 149 -7.88 10.96 -8.17
C TYR A 149 -7.91 10.71 -9.68
N PHE A 150 -7.74 11.75 -10.51
CA PHE A 150 -7.79 11.62 -11.98
C PHE A 150 -6.86 10.52 -12.50
N HIS A 151 -5.74 10.26 -11.80
CA HIS A 151 -4.78 9.24 -12.18
C HIS A 151 -5.36 7.82 -12.11
N TRP A 152 -6.38 7.55 -11.29
CA TRP A 152 -7.07 6.26 -11.29
C TRP A 152 -7.74 5.99 -12.63
N PHE A 153 -8.41 7.00 -13.18
CA PHE A 153 -9.11 6.90 -14.48
C PHE A 153 -8.15 6.99 -15.65
N PHE A 154 -7.04 7.68 -15.50
CA PHE A 154 -6.00 7.77 -16.53
C PHE A 154 -5.19 6.47 -16.62
N LEU A 155 -4.62 5.98 -15.52
CA LEU A 155 -3.79 4.77 -15.49
C LEU A 155 -4.58 3.50 -15.85
N SER A 156 -5.89 3.46 -15.59
CA SER A 156 -6.74 2.33 -15.91
C SER A 156 -7.24 2.28 -17.37
N GLN A 157 -6.85 3.25 -18.21
CA GLN A 157 -7.25 3.21 -19.62
C GLN A 157 -6.77 1.93 -20.31
N PRO A 158 -7.61 1.30 -21.18
CA PRO A 158 -7.33 -0.03 -21.73
C PRO A 158 -6.26 -0.06 -22.83
N SER A 159 -5.85 1.11 -23.32
CA SER A 159 -4.80 1.24 -24.34
C SER A 159 -3.44 1.53 -23.71
N ASP A 160 -2.38 1.58 -24.52
CA ASP A 160 -1.03 1.98 -24.11
C ASP A 160 -0.85 3.49 -23.93
N LEU A 161 -1.93 4.27 -23.98
CA LEU A 161 -1.89 5.72 -23.88
C LEU A 161 -1.24 6.22 -22.58
N PRO A 162 -1.60 5.71 -21.39
CA PRO A 162 -0.94 6.11 -20.15
C PRO A 162 0.56 5.85 -20.18
N GLU A 163 0.96 4.66 -20.59
CA GLU A 163 2.36 4.25 -20.67
C GLU A 163 3.18 5.16 -21.60
N ARG A 164 2.66 5.47 -22.79
CA ARG A 164 3.35 6.36 -23.74
C ARG A 164 3.51 7.78 -23.23
N LEU A 165 2.48 8.32 -22.57
CA LEU A 165 2.53 9.68 -22.04
C LEU A 165 3.47 9.77 -20.83
N ILE A 166 3.43 8.80 -19.93
CA ILE A 166 4.31 8.75 -18.76
C ILE A 166 5.76 8.53 -19.18
N ASN A 167 6.03 7.60 -20.10
CA ASN A 167 7.38 7.34 -20.59
C ASN A 167 7.97 8.54 -21.36
N GLY A 168 7.15 9.50 -21.78
CA GLY A 168 7.60 10.77 -22.37
C GLY A 168 8.19 11.74 -21.34
N ASP A 169 7.78 11.66 -20.06
CA ASP A 169 8.26 12.49 -18.95
C ASP A 169 7.99 11.77 -17.60
N PRO A 170 8.72 10.68 -17.30
CA PRO A 170 8.49 9.91 -16.08
C PRO A 170 8.82 10.70 -14.82
N ASP A 171 9.86 11.54 -14.84
CA ASP A 171 10.27 12.36 -13.69
C ASP A 171 9.20 13.41 -13.36
N GLY A 172 8.69 14.10 -14.39
CA GLY A 172 7.59 15.05 -14.23
C GLY A 172 6.31 14.40 -13.74
N TRP A 173 6.02 13.20 -14.23
CA TRP A 173 4.89 12.42 -13.74
C TRP A 173 5.02 12.10 -12.24
N ILE A 174 6.14 11.51 -11.82
CA ILE A 174 6.40 11.17 -10.41
C ILE A 174 6.36 12.42 -9.53
N ALA A 175 7.07 13.49 -9.91
CA ALA A 175 7.06 14.74 -9.16
C ALA A 175 5.64 15.30 -8.97
N SER A 176 4.76 15.15 -9.97
CA SER A 176 3.37 15.61 -9.90
C SER A 176 2.50 14.82 -8.91
N ARG A 177 2.93 13.61 -8.50
CA ARG A 177 2.18 12.82 -7.50
C ARG A 177 2.42 13.31 -6.08
N PHE A 178 3.60 13.89 -5.84
CA PHE A 178 4.01 14.34 -4.51
C PHE A 178 3.84 15.85 -4.31
N ARG A 179 4.15 16.69 -5.32
CA ARG A 179 4.17 18.14 -5.19
C ARG A 179 2.78 18.77 -5.30
N GLY A 180 2.48 19.65 -4.32
CA GLY A 180 1.28 20.49 -4.36
C GLY A 180 -0.05 19.72 -4.34
N ARG A 181 -0.04 18.47 -3.93
CA ARG A 181 -1.25 17.67 -3.84
C ARG A 181 -2.22 18.31 -2.84
N HIS A 182 -3.44 18.54 -3.26
CA HIS A 182 -4.52 19.13 -2.45
C HIS A 182 -4.18 20.48 -1.79
N GLY A 183 -3.16 21.22 -2.31
CA GLY A 183 -2.72 22.47 -1.73
C GLY A 183 -1.85 22.31 -0.49
N SER A 184 -1.35 21.11 -0.21
CA SER A 184 -0.36 20.83 0.82
C SER A 184 0.96 21.53 0.49
N GLU A 185 1.56 22.20 1.48
CA GLU A 185 2.94 22.71 1.41
C GLU A 185 3.98 21.62 1.66
N TRP A 186 3.52 20.44 2.07
CA TRP A 186 4.40 19.32 2.37
C TRP A 186 5.03 18.75 1.09
N THR A 187 6.31 18.45 1.18
CA THR A 187 7.09 17.85 0.09
C THR A 187 7.86 16.65 0.62
N ILE A 188 7.91 15.59 -0.17
CA ILE A 188 8.78 14.46 0.12
C ILE A 188 10.26 14.89 0.07
N GLU A 189 11.13 14.24 0.85
CA GLU A 189 12.58 14.50 0.82
C GLU A 189 13.12 14.27 -0.61
N ASP A 190 14.02 15.18 -1.06
CA ASP A 190 14.52 15.17 -2.44
C ASP A 190 15.25 13.88 -2.80
N ASP A 191 15.96 13.25 -1.86
CA ASP A 191 16.66 11.98 -2.07
C ASP A 191 15.67 10.80 -2.21
N ALA A 192 14.60 10.77 -1.42
CA ALA A 192 13.54 9.77 -1.57
C ALA A 192 12.81 9.94 -2.90
N LEU A 193 12.46 11.18 -3.26
CA LEU A 193 11.84 11.48 -4.54
C LEU A 193 12.71 11.02 -5.72
N ALA A 194 14.03 11.30 -5.65
CA ALA A 194 14.97 10.87 -6.68
C ALA A 194 15.05 9.34 -6.80
N GLN A 195 14.99 8.61 -5.68
CA GLN A 195 14.97 7.15 -5.70
C GLN A 195 13.66 6.61 -6.32
N TYR A 196 12.49 7.15 -5.94
CA TYR A 196 11.22 6.75 -6.55
C TYR A 196 11.21 7.01 -8.05
N ALA A 197 11.67 8.18 -8.49
CA ALA A 197 11.75 8.54 -9.90
C ALA A 197 12.70 7.62 -10.68
N SER A 198 13.88 7.33 -10.13
CA SER A 198 14.89 6.50 -10.81
C SER A 198 14.40 5.08 -11.09
N VAL A 199 13.65 4.49 -10.15
CA VAL A 199 13.07 3.15 -10.31
C VAL A 199 11.89 3.18 -11.26
N PHE A 200 11.05 4.19 -11.16
CA PHE A 200 9.85 4.32 -12.01
C PHE A 200 10.18 4.65 -13.47
N ALA A 201 11.34 5.23 -13.77
CA ALA A 201 11.76 5.56 -15.14
C ALA A 201 11.93 4.34 -16.05
N GLU A 202 11.93 3.11 -15.52
CA GLU A 202 11.96 1.89 -16.32
C GLU A 202 10.57 1.63 -16.95
N PRO A 203 10.46 1.57 -18.31
CA PRO A 203 9.16 1.44 -18.99
C PRO A 203 8.32 0.22 -18.55
N ALA A 204 8.96 -0.88 -18.18
CA ALA A 204 8.28 -2.07 -17.69
C ALA A 204 7.56 -1.81 -16.36
N ARG A 205 8.08 -0.92 -15.51
CA ARG A 205 7.44 -0.55 -14.23
C ARG A 205 6.27 0.40 -14.43
N VAL A 206 6.37 1.31 -15.40
CA VAL A 206 5.22 2.13 -15.82
C VAL A 206 4.09 1.23 -16.30
N ALA A 207 4.39 0.23 -17.14
CA ALA A 207 3.39 -0.73 -17.63
C ALA A 207 2.78 -1.56 -16.48
N ALA A 208 3.61 -2.05 -15.55
CA ALA A 208 3.17 -2.78 -14.36
C ALA A 208 2.22 -1.94 -13.48
N THR A 209 2.55 -0.67 -13.28
CA THR A 209 1.70 0.29 -12.57
C THR A 209 0.35 0.46 -13.25
N CYS A 210 0.33 0.66 -14.57
CA CYS A 210 -0.93 0.77 -15.32
C CYS A 210 -1.75 -0.53 -15.22
N ALA A 211 -1.11 -1.69 -15.28
CA ALA A 211 -1.77 -2.99 -15.10
C ALA A 211 -2.38 -3.13 -13.69
N ASP A 212 -1.70 -2.66 -12.64
CA ASP A 212 -2.24 -2.61 -11.28
C ASP A 212 -3.50 -1.73 -11.18
N TYR A 213 -3.52 -0.55 -11.81
CA TYR A 213 -4.71 0.31 -11.82
C TYR A 213 -5.84 -0.26 -12.70
N ARG A 214 -5.52 -0.95 -13.80
CA ARG A 214 -6.50 -1.71 -14.59
C ARG A 214 -7.11 -2.83 -13.78
N ALA A 215 -6.29 -3.59 -13.03
CA ALA A 215 -6.78 -4.62 -12.12
C ALA A 215 -7.76 -4.05 -11.09
N ALA A 216 -7.43 -2.90 -10.50
CA ALA A 216 -8.32 -2.23 -9.53
C ALA A 216 -9.67 -1.82 -10.13
N ALA A 217 -9.70 -1.42 -11.41
CA ALA A 217 -10.94 -1.03 -12.09
C ALA A 217 -11.73 -2.21 -12.70
N THR A 218 -11.20 -3.44 -12.64
CA THR A 218 -11.80 -4.63 -13.25
C THR A 218 -11.83 -5.81 -12.29
N VAL A 219 -10.83 -6.68 -12.32
CA VAL A 219 -10.79 -7.96 -11.59
C VAL A 219 -10.86 -7.78 -10.06
N ASP A 220 -10.26 -6.73 -9.50
CA ASP A 220 -10.34 -6.48 -8.06
C ASP A 220 -11.77 -6.12 -7.63
N LEU A 221 -12.51 -5.34 -8.45
CA LEU A 221 -13.93 -5.06 -8.19
C LEU A 221 -14.80 -6.32 -8.27
N GLU A 222 -14.48 -7.24 -9.18
CA GLU A 222 -15.16 -8.54 -9.26
C GLU A 222 -14.91 -9.36 -7.99
N HIS A 223 -13.66 -9.40 -7.51
CA HIS A 223 -13.31 -10.06 -6.26
C HIS A 223 -14.00 -9.43 -5.05
N ASP A 224 -14.04 -8.10 -4.95
CA ASP A 224 -14.68 -7.40 -3.84
C ASP A 224 -16.20 -7.61 -3.84
N ARG A 225 -16.85 -7.52 -5.01
CA ARG A 225 -18.29 -7.83 -5.15
C ARG A 225 -18.61 -9.27 -4.79
N ALA A 226 -17.77 -10.23 -5.21
CA ALA A 226 -17.95 -11.63 -4.84
C ALA A 226 -17.82 -11.85 -3.33
N SER A 227 -16.84 -11.24 -2.68
CA SER A 227 -16.67 -11.28 -1.23
C SER A 227 -17.88 -10.70 -0.49
N MET A 228 -18.38 -9.53 -0.91
CA MET A 228 -19.58 -8.93 -0.32
C MET A 228 -20.83 -9.78 -0.51
N ALA A 229 -21.04 -10.32 -1.72
CA ALA A 229 -22.17 -11.19 -2.03
C ALA A 229 -22.16 -12.49 -1.19
N ALA A 230 -20.96 -12.97 -0.82
CA ALA A 230 -20.78 -14.10 0.07
C ALA A 230 -20.90 -13.74 1.57
N GLY A 231 -21.11 -12.46 1.91
CA GLY A 231 -21.12 -11.97 3.28
C GLY A 231 -19.73 -12.02 3.95
N GLN A 232 -18.66 -12.11 3.18
CA GLN A 232 -17.30 -12.17 3.69
C GLN A 232 -16.86 -10.79 4.20
N ARG A 233 -16.34 -10.77 5.43
CA ARG A 233 -15.84 -9.56 6.11
C ARG A 233 -14.48 -9.83 6.73
N LEU A 234 -13.73 -8.79 7.03
CA LEU A 234 -12.54 -8.91 7.86
C LEU A 234 -12.96 -9.29 9.28
N THR A 235 -12.53 -10.45 9.74
CA THR A 235 -12.73 -10.92 11.12
C THR A 235 -11.53 -10.59 12.01
N THR A 236 -10.44 -10.16 11.42
CA THR A 236 -9.21 -9.72 12.08
C THR A 236 -9.34 -8.26 12.50
N PRO A 237 -8.91 -7.85 13.71
CA PRO A 237 -8.96 -6.46 14.14
C PRO A 237 -8.28 -5.51 13.14
N LEU A 238 -8.97 -4.44 12.77
CA LEU A 238 -8.55 -3.46 11.76
C LEU A 238 -8.29 -2.09 12.38
N LEU A 239 -7.10 -1.55 12.16
CA LEU A 239 -6.83 -0.13 12.29
C LEU A 239 -7.03 0.56 10.94
N ALA A 240 -7.98 1.49 10.87
CA ALA A 240 -8.12 2.44 9.76
C ALA A 240 -7.49 3.77 10.17
N MET A 241 -6.35 4.13 9.57
CA MET A 241 -5.68 5.41 9.79
C MET A 241 -5.77 6.26 8.52
N TRP A 242 -6.04 7.55 8.65
CA TRP A 242 -6.17 8.45 7.49
C TRP A 242 -5.53 9.80 7.77
N GLY A 243 -5.06 10.49 6.72
CA GLY A 243 -4.58 11.86 6.82
C GLY A 243 -5.75 12.81 7.10
N ALA A 244 -5.64 13.62 8.13
CA ALA A 244 -6.71 14.56 8.52
C ALA A 244 -7.02 15.58 7.42
N THR A 245 -6.03 15.88 6.56
CA THR A 245 -6.16 16.82 5.43
C THR A 245 -6.19 16.11 4.07
N SER A 246 -6.14 14.78 4.03
CA SER A 246 -6.21 14.01 2.80
C SER A 246 -7.60 14.08 2.16
N TYR A 247 -7.71 13.65 0.89
CA TYR A 247 -9.00 13.48 0.24
C TYR A 247 -9.89 12.50 1.03
N VAL A 248 -9.30 11.39 1.48
CA VAL A 248 -10.00 10.35 2.25
C VAL A 248 -10.56 10.93 3.55
N GLY A 249 -9.74 11.63 4.34
CA GLY A 249 -10.16 12.21 5.61
C GLY A 249 -11.19 13.34 5.48
N ARG A 250 -11.20 14.06 4.35
CA ARG A 250 -12.15 15.17 4.12
C ARG A 250 -13.50 14.72 3.54
N ASN A 251 -13.58 13.58 2.89
CA ASN A 251 -14.75 13.17 2.13
C ASN A 251 -15.45 11.92 2.68
N PHE A 252 -14.83 11.18 3.61
CA PHE A 252 -15.41 9.96 4.16
C PHE A 252 -15.39 9.96 5.69
N ASP A 253 -16.43 9.40 6.29
CA ASP A 253 -16.35 8.87 7.66
C ASP A 253 -15.65 7.50 7.59
N VAL A 254 -14.31 7.53 7.67
CA VAL A 254 -13.45 6.37 7.40
C VAL A 254 -13.81 5.17 8.28
N PRO A 255 -13.98 5.31 9.62
CA PRO A 255 -14.43 4.22 10.46
C PRO A 255 -15.78 3.64 10.05
N LEU A 256 -16.77 4.51 9.75
CA LEU A 256 -18.10 4.08 9.36
C LEU A 256 -18.09 3.27 8.07
N VAL A 257 -17.32 3.71 7.06
CA VAL A 257 -17.16 2.96 5.81
C VAL A 257 -16.52 1.59 6.07
N TRP A 258 -15.46 1.52 6.87
CA TRP A 258 -14.80 0.26 7.16
C TRP A 258 -15.65 -0.70 8.00
N GLN A 259 -16.59 -0.21 8.82
CA GLN A 259 -17.55 -1.03 9.56
C GLN A 259 -18.49 -1.85 8.65
N GLU A 260 -18.63 -1.49 7.37
CA GLU A 260 -19.34 -2.32 6.39
C GLU A 260 -18.51 -3.54 5.93
N PHE A 261 -17.18 -3.49 6.07
CA PHE A 261 -16.22 -4.48 5.55
C PHE A 261 -15.48 -5.26 6.64
N ALA A 262 -15.54 -4.83 7.89
CA ALA A 262 -14.82 -5.42 9.01
C ALA A 262 -15.69 -5.49 10.27
N ASP A 263 -15.43 -6.48 11.12
CA ASP A 263 -16.18 -6.70 12.37
C ASP A 263 -15.68 -5.77 13.48
N GLU A 264 -14.36 -5.55 13.57
CA GLU A 264 -13.72 -4.69 14.55
C GLU A 264 -12.89 -3.61 13.85
N VAL A 265 -13.25 -2.35 14.04
CA VAL A 265 -12.57 -1.19 13.43
C VAL A 265 -12.15 -0.20 14.50
N VAL A 266 -10.85 0.08 14.55
CA VAL A 266 -10.28 1.20 15.31
C VAL A 266 -9.89 2.31 14.33
N GLY A 267 -10.32 3.54 14.57
CA GLY A 267 -10.06 4.68 13.69
C GLY A 267 -9.05 5.68 14.29
N ARG A 268 -8.14 6.21 13.46
CA ARG A 268 -7.22 7.27 13.90
C ARG A 268 -6.88 8.24 12.76
N ALA A 269 -7.19 9.52 12.95
CA ALA A 269 -6.73 10.57 12.05
C ALA A 269 -5.27 10.93 12.34
N ALA A 270 -4.44 10.98 11.31
CA ALA A 270 -3.04 11.42 11.38
C ALA A 270 -2.93 12.91 11.02
N PRO A 271 -2.00 13.67 11.62
CA PRO A 271 -1.74 15.06 11.28
C PRO A 271 -0.93 15.16 9.96
N SER A 272 -1.53 14.72 8.86
CA SER A 272 -0.90 14.58 7.55
C SER A 272 -1.92 14.73 6.42
N ASP A 273 -1.43 14.77 5.18
CA ASP A 273 -2.20 14.48 3.97
C ASP A 273 -2.08 12.97 3.66
N HIS A 274 -1.87 12.59 2.42
CA HIS A 274 -1.95 11.22 1.93
C HIS A 274 -0.78 10.32 2.35
N TYR A 275 0.45 10.84 2.33
CA TYR A 275 1.67 10.05 2.54
C TYR A 275 2.02 9.95 4.03
N ILE A 276 1.12 9.36 4.82
CA ILE A 276 1.17 9.34 6.29
C ILE A 276 2.53 8.93 6.86
N PRO A 277 3.20 7.83 6.41
CA PRO A 277 4.51 7.44 6.94
C PRO A 277 5.64 8.43 6.63
N GLU A 278 5.52 9.18 5.55
CA GLU A 278 6.47 10.20 5.12
C GLU A 278 6.22 11.54 5.85
N GLU A 279 4.96 11.93 5.96
CA GLU A 279 4.55 13.23 6.49
C GLU A 279 4.50 13.28 8.03
N ALA A 280 4.16 12.15 8.68
CA ALA A 280 3.98 12.05 10.12
C ALA A 280 4.62 10.76 10.69
N PRO A 281 5.93 10.51 10.46
CA PRO A 281 6.57 9.24 10.81
C PRO A 281 6.52 8.91 12.30
N ALA A 282 6.75 9.89 13.17
CA ALA A 282 6.72 9.67 14.62
C ALA A 282 5.30 9.30 15.11
N PHE A 283 4.28 9.97 14.60
CA PHE A 283 2.88 9.65 14.88
C PHE A 283 2.52 8.25 14.36
N THR A 284 2.88 7.95 13.13
CA THR A 284 2.65 6.65 12.49
C THR A 284 3.28 5.52 13.30
N THR A 285 4.55 5.70 13.69
CA THR A 285 5.27 4.72 14.52
C THR A 285 4.56 4.48 15.86
N ALA A 286 4.16 5.53 16.56
CA ALA A 286 3.50 5.41 17.85
C ALA A 286 2.16 4.66 17.75
N VAL A 287 1.33 5.02 16.77
CA VAL A 287 0.01 4.42 16.57
C VAL A 287 0.13 2.95 16.13
N LEU A 288 1.01 2.64 15.17
CA LEU A 288 1.21 1.26 14.71
C LEU A 288 1.79 0.38 15.83
N ARG A 289 2.77 0.89 16.59
CA ARG A 289 3.34 0.17 17.75
C ARG A 289 2.28 -0.16 18.78
N GLU A 290 1.47 0.83 19.18
CA GLU A 290 0.40 0.63 20.16
C GLU A 290 -0.62 -0.41 19.67
N PHE A 291 -1.13 -0.24 18.47
CA PHE A 291 -2.15 -1.13 17.91
C PHE A 291 -1.63 -2.56 17.72
N PHE A 292 -0.44 -2.75 17.16
CA PHE A 292 0.11 -4.09 16.94
C PHE A 292 0.55 -4.79 18.23
N SER A 293 0.85 -4.05 19.30
CA SER A 293 1.16 -4.62 20.60
C SER A 293 -0.09 -4.99 21.38
N THR A 294 -1.14 -4.16 21.36
CA THR A 294 -2.29 -4.29 22.27
C THR A 294 -3.59 -4.69 21.58
N GLY A 295 -3.75 -4.42 20.28
CA GLY A 295 -5.00 -4.53 19.54
C GLY A 295 -5.93 -3.32 19.68
N HIS A 296 -5.59 -2.33 20.48
CA HIS A 296 -6.40 -1.16 20.79
C HIS A 296 -5.57 0.12 20.67
N LEU A 297 -6.23 1.28 20.70
CA LEU A 297 -5.62 2.59 20.86
C LEU A 297 -6.21 3.28 22.10
N ALA A 298 -5.34 3.93 22.87
CA ALA A 298 -5.75 4.70 24.06
C ALA A 298 -6.51 5.99 23.68
#